data_c22d7aac4f82a94795086f49fa1e5398
#
_entry.id   c22d7aac4f82a94795086f49fa1e5398
#
_cell.length_a   1.000
_cell.length_b   1.000
_cell.length_c   1.000
_cell.angle_alpha   90.00
_cell.angle_beta   90.00
_cell.angle_gamma   90.00
#
_symmetry.space_group_name_H-M   'P 1'
#
loop_
_entity.id
_entity.type
_entity.pdbx_description
1 polymer ?
#
loop_
_entity_poly.entity_id
_entity_poly.type
_entity_poly.pdbx_seq_one_letter_code
_entity_poly.pdbx_strand_id
1 'polypeptide(L)'
;MSVKIIIGYLRLFNRVLQQEQIDLSKVVAPELWQAFHTCLENPDEHDFDVERYALLLQSAQAYFPRPITLVLAEHANLQDLGLMGYLASTSLDLQQALQLLQRYYSLVFKQTNLEQLNVQQFSDYIQIVWGASYSDYREMYELNLALIFKISQSIVQDALIPPQMIQFGYAPHTALYHFEKFYGCPIQIQAGQYAIRFSNQILKAKSIAADQQLNHVLSTQAQQSLNSIASFEIQQQQFRQKIQTHIEQGLLQQEELLLSYVAKRLH
;
A
#
# COMPACT_ATOMS: atom_id res chain seq x y z
N MET A 1 13.63 2.68 -8.82
CA MET A 1 13.57 2.10 -7.46
C MET A 1 12.29 1.31 -7.39
N SER A 2 12.34 0.07 -6.89
CA SER A 2 11.12 -0.68 -6.65
C SER A 2 10.45 -0.18 -5.36
N VAL A 3 9.13 -0.13 -5.37
CA VAL A 3 8.33 0.28 -4.22
C VAL A 3 8.28 -0.87 -3.22
N LYS A 4 8.54 -0.59 -1.95
CA LYS A 4 8.52 -1.58 -0.87
C LYS A 4 7.18 -1.53 -0.14
N ILE A 5 6.67 -2.69 0.26
CA ILE A 5 5.47 -2.81 1.09
C ILE A 5 5.83 -3.12 2.54
N ILE A 6 4.92 -2.79 3.45
CA ILE A 6 5.07 -3.18 4.86
C ILE A 6 4.83 -4.68 5.04
N ILE A 7 5.49 -5.25 6.04
CA ILE A 7 5.41 -6.69 6.38
C ILE A 7 3.96 -7.18 6.64
N GLY A 8 3.07 -6.30 7.05
CA GLY A 8 1.68 -6.65 7.34
C GLY A 8 0.94 -7.24 6.15
N TYR A 9 1.23 -6.78 4.91
CA TYR A 9 0.66 -7.38 3.69
C TYR A 9 1.10 -8.83 3.49
N LEU A 10 2.38 -9.13 3.75
CA LEU A 10 2.89 -10.49 3.64
C LEU A 10 2.29 -11.40 4.72
N ARG A 11 2.18 -10.89 5.95
CA ARG A 11 1.56 -11.63 7.07
C ARG A 11 0.08 -11.92 6.80
N LEU A 12 -0.66 -10.95 6.27
CA LEU A 12 -2.05 -11.15 5.85
C LEU A 12 -2.16 -12.22 4.77
N PHE A 13 -1.34 -12.13 3.72
CA PHE A 13 -1.32 -13.10 2.65
C PHE A 13 -0.98 -14.50 3.15
N ASN A 14 0.08 -14.65 3.95
CA ASN A 14 0.48 -15.93 4.52
C ASN A 14 -0.62 -16.53 5.40
N ARG A 15 -1.28 -15.71 6.23
CA ARG A 15 -2.39 -16.13 7.08
C ARG A 15 -3.55 -16.70 6.28
N VAL A 16 -3.92 -16.04 5.17
CA VAL A 16 -4.99 -16.52 4.29
C VAL A 16 -4.58 -17.81 3.60
N LEU A 17 -3.36 -17.93 3.08
CA LEU A 17 -2.88 -19.17 2.49
C LEU A 17 -2.92 -20.34 3.48
N GLN A 18 -2.52 -20.11 4.73
CA GLN A 18 -2.57 -21.14 5.78
C GLN A 18 -4.00 -21.54 6.12
N GLN A 19 -4.93 -20.60 6.24
CA GLN A 19 -6.33 -20.87 6.54
C GLN A 19 -7.02 -21.66 5.44
N GLU A 20 -6.71 -21.34 4.18
CA GLU A 20 -7.26 -22.04 3.00
C GLU A 20 -6.43 -23.28 2.60
N GLN A 21 -5.38 -23.61 3.35
CA GLN A 21 -4.48 -24.75 3.11
C GLN A 21 -3.85 -24.75 1.70
N ILE A 22 -3.53 -23.55 1.18
CA ILE A 22 -2.94 -23.37 -0.15
C ILE A 22 -1.43 -23.34 -0.06
N ASP A 23 -0.77 -24.21 -0.82
CA ASP A 23 0.68 -24.24 -1.01
C ASP A 23 1.04 -23.72 -2.40
N LEU A 24 1.68 -22.57 -2.46
CA LEU A 24 2.13 -21.94 -3.70
C LEU A 24 3.56 -22.33 -4.09
N SER A 25 4.26 -23.14 -3.31
CA SER A 25 5.67 -23.50 -3.57
C SER A 25 5.92 -24.15 -4.92
N LYS A 26 4.88 -24.79 -5.51
CA LYS A 26 4.96 -25.47 -6.81
C LYS A 26 4.59 -24.61 -8.02
N VAL A 27 3.99 -23.44 -7.80
CA VAL A 27 3.49 -22.58 -8.88
C VAL A 27 4.18 -21.22 -8.95
N VAL A 28 4.81 -20.83 -7.85
CA VAL A 28 5.60 -19.60 -7.75
C VAL A 28 7.08 -19.93 -8.00
N ALA A 29 7.81 -19.02 -8.65
CA ALA A 29 9.26 -19.18 -8.83
C ALA A 29 9.95 -19.39 -7.46
N PRO A 30 10.87 -20.39 -7.35
CA PRO A 30 11.51 -20.73 -6.06
C PRO A 30 12.16 -19.52 -5.37
N GLU A 31 12.79 -18.64 -6.13
CA GLU A 31 13.46 -17.44 -5.61
C GLU A 31 12.45 -16.45 -5.03
N LEU A 32 11.27 -16.30 -5.65
CA LEU A 32 10.20 -15.43 -5.15
C LEU A 32 9.60 -16.01 -3.86
N TRP A 33 9.38 -17.34 -3.84
CA TRP A 33 8.85 -18.04 -2.67
C TRP A 33 9.81 -17.99 -1.49
N GLN A 34 11.11 -18.20 -1.75
CA GLN A 34 12.15 -18.08 -0.74
C GLN A 34 12.23 -16.64 -0.20
N ALA A 35 12.24 -15.63 -1.07
CA ALA A 35 12.28 -14.23 -0.66
C ALA A 35 11.08 -13.85 0.20
N PHE A 36 9.87 -14.37 -0.11
CA PHE A 36 8.67 -14.18 0.70
C PHE A 36 8.84 -14.72 2.12
N HIS A 37 9.32 -15.95 2.28
CA HIS A 37 9.54 -16.55 3.60
C HIS A 37 10.67 -15.88 4.36
N THR A 38 11.79 -15.57 3.71
CA THR A 38 12.90 -14.84 4.32
C THR A 38 12.44 -13.51 4.91
N CYS A 39 11.59 -12.76 4.18
CA CYS A 39 11.06 -11.50 4.64
C CYS A 39 10.07 -11.66 5.82
N LEU A 40 9.30 -12.75 5.85
CA LEU A 40 8.42 -13.06 6.98
C LEU A 40 9.19 -13.40 8.26
N GLU A 41 10.30 -14.10 8.14
CA GLU A 41 11.15 -14.54 9.26
C GLU A 41 12.01 -13.37 9.80
N ASN A 42 12.52 -12.51 8.91
CA ASN A 42 13.43 -11.42 9.23
C ASN A 42 12.94 -10.08 8.66
N PRO A 43 11.80 -9.55 9.17
CA PRO A 43 11.14 -8.38 8.56
C PRO A 43 11.91 -7.07 8.71
N ASP A 44 12.83 -6.99 9.67
CA ASP A 44 13.64 -5.79 9.92
C ASP A 44 14.87 -5.71 9.00
N GLU A 45 15.31 -6.85 8.46
CA GLU A 45 16.51 -6.97 7.62
C GLU A 45 16.16 -7.00 6.12
N HIS A 46 14.93 -7.38 5.77
CA HIS A 46 14.50 -7.62 4.39
C HIS A 46 13.26 -6.82 4.03
N ASP A 47 13.33 -6.17 2.89
CA ASP A 47 12.19 -5.51 2.27
C ASP A 47 11.58 -6.39 1.17
N PHE A 48 10.27 -6.23 0.93
CA PHE A 48 9.56 -6.92 -0.13
C PHE A 48 8.96 -5.93 -1.14
N ASP A 49 9.18 -6.21 -2.42
CA ASP A 49 8.76 -5.32 -3.50
C ASP A 49 7.27 -5.48 -3.83
N VAL A 50 6.62 -4.38 -4.21
CA VAL A 50 5.24 -4.37 -4.71
C VAL A 50 5.08 -5.29 -5.92
N GLU A 51 6.04 -5.28 -6.87
CA GLU A 51 6.04 -6.14 -8.04
C GLU A 51 6.01 -7.62 -7.67
N ARG A 52 6.87 -8.01 -6.74
CA ARG A 52 6.92 -9.38 -6.23
C ARG A 52 5.63 -9.78 -5.53
N TYR A 53 5.04 -8.85 -4.79
CA TYR A 53 3.78 -9.11 -4.11
C TYR A 53 2.61 -9.24 -5.11
N ALA A 54 2.57 -8.40 -6.16
CA ALA A 54 1.60 -8.54 -7.24
C ALA A 54 1.68 -9.92 -7.92
N LEU A 55 2.88 -10.42 -8.18
CA LEU A 55 3.09 -11.77 -8.73
C LEU A 55 2.58 -12.87 -7.79
N LEU A 56 2.74 -12.72 -6.47
CA LEU A 56 2.17 -13.65 -5.50
C LEU A 56 0.64 -13.64 -5.53
N LEU A 57 0.01 -12.46 -5.59
CA LEU A 57 -1.44 -12.32 -5.70
C LEU A 57 -1.98 -12.98 -6.98
N GLN A 58 -1.35 -12.73 -8.12
CA GLN A 58 -1.71 -13.31 -9.41
C GLN A 58 -1.58 -14.83 -9.39
N SER A 59 -0.49 -15.35 -8.83
CA SER A 59 -0.26 -16.80 -8.72
C SER A 59 -1.30 -17.47 -7.81
N ALA A 60 -1.69 -16.82 -6.74
CA ALA A 60 -2.69 -17.34 -5.81
C ALA A 60 -4.12 -17.27 -6.36
N GLN A 61 -4.41 -16.35 -7.29
CA GLN A 61 -5.77 -16.13 -7.80
C GLN A 61 -6.44 -17.41 -8.33
N ALA A 62 -5.66 -18.31 -8.94
CA ALA A 62 -6.18 -19.58 -9.50
C ALA A 62 -6.78 -20.53 -8.44
N TYR A 63 -6.46 -20.34 -7.18
CA TYR A 63 -6.95 -21.15 -6.06
C TYR A 63 -8.23 -20.59 -5.42
N PHE A 64 -8.65 -19.39 -5.82
CA PHE A 64 -9.80 -18.73 -5.25
C PHE A 64 -10.91 -18.55 -6.29
N PRO A 65 -12.18 -18.89 -5.95
CA PRO A 65 -13.32 -18.74 -6.87
C PRO A 65 -13.75 -17.28 -7.05
N ARG A 66 -13.17 -16.36 -6.27
CA ARG A 66 -13.42 -14.92 -6.28
C ARG A 66 -12.10 -14.16 -6.16
N PRO A 67 -12.07 -12.82 -6.38
CA PRO A 67 -10.83 -12.06 -6.31
C PRO A 67 -10.11 -12.27 -4.98
N ILE A 68 -8.83 -12.68 -5.04
CA ILE A 68 -8.01 -12.86 -3.84
C ILE A 68 -7.87 -11.56 -3.06
N THR A 69 -7.89 -10.43 -3.74
CA THR A 69 -7.82 -9.09 -3.14
C THR A 69 -9.00 -8.83 -2.18
N LEU A 70 -10.19 -9.32 -2.51
CA LEU A 70 -11.37 -9.26 -1.63
C LEU A 70 -11.27 -10.26 -0.47
N VAL A 71 -10.75 -11.47 -0.73
CA VAL A 71 -10.53 -12.47 0.33
C VAL A 71 -9.56 -11.91 1.36
N LEU A 72 -8.44 -11.35 0.92
CA LEU A 72 -7.47 -10.72 1.82
C LEU A 72 -8.11 -9.58 2.64
N ALA A 73 -8.87 -8.71 1.98
CA ALA A 73 -9.51 -7.59 2.68
C ALA A 73 -10.53 -8.06 3.74
N GLU A 74 -11.24 -9.16 3.51
CA GLU A 74 -12.17 -9.73 4.50
C GLU A 74 -11.45 -10.32 5.72
N HIS A 75 -10.23 -10.82 5.55
CA HIS A 75 -9.40 -11.36 6.63
C HIS A 75 -8.46 -10.31 7.25
N ALA A 76 -8.43 -9.11 6.69
CA ALA A 76 -7.57 -8.05 7.18
C ALA A 76 -8.05 -7.51 8.53
N ASN A 77 -7.08 -7.18 9.37
CA ASN A 77 -7.30 -6.47 10.62
C ASN A 77 -6.36 -5.25 10.70
N LEU A 78 -6.56 -4.41 11.73
CA LEU A 78 -5.79 -3.17 11.88
C LEU A 78 -4.29 -3.41 12.01
N GLN A 79 -3.87 -4.55 12.56
CA GLN A 79 -2.46 -4.89 12.75
C GLN A 79 -1.74 -5.12 11.40
N ASP A 80 -2.47 -5.57 10.38
CA ASP A 80 -1.90 -5.80 9.04
C ASP A 80 -1.50 -4.49 8.34
N LEU A 81 -2.07 -3.36 8.77
CA LEU A 81 -1.66 -2.04 8.29
C LEU A 81 -0.60 -1.36 9.19
N GLY A 82 -0.06 -2.09 10.18
CA GLY A 82 0.95 -1.58 11.08
C GLY A 82 0.51 -0.29 11.79
N LEU A 83 1.42 0.68 11.88
CA LEU A 83 1.15 1.96 12.53
C LEU A 83 -0.07 2.69 11.98
N MET A 84 -0.34 2.57 10.67
CA MET A 84 -1.49 3.22 10.03
C MET A 84 -2.83 2.65 10.51
N GLY A 85 -2.91 1.35 10.72
CA GLY A 85 -4.11 0.71 11.26
C GLY A 85 -4.43 1.21 12.68
N TYR A 86 -3.43 1.31 13.54
CA TYR A 86 -3.60 1.83 14.90
C TYR A 86 -3.96 3.33 14.91
N LEU A 87 -3.33 4.14 14.07
CA LEU A 87 -3.68 5.56 13.91
C LEU A 87 -5.14 5.73 13.49
N ALA A 88 -5.58 4.96 12.51
CA ALA A 88 -6.95 5.00 12.03
C ALA A 88 -7.95 4.62 13.13
N SER A 89 -7.69 3.53 13.86
CA SER A 89 -8.60 3.04 14.91
C SER A 89 -8.72 3.98 16.12
N THR A 90 -7.63 4.66 16.49
CA THR A 90 -7.61 5.59 17.63
C THR A 90 -8.10 7.01 17.29
N SER A 91 -8.41 7.27 16.01
CA SER A 91 -8.98 8.54 15.54
C SER A 91 -10.35 8.79 16.15
N LEU A 92 -10.74 10.07 16.29
CA LEU A 92 -12.05 10.45 16.82
C LEU A 92 -13.21 9.98 15.94
N ASP A 93 -13.01 10.13 14.63
CA ASP A 93 -14.00 9.87 13.60
C ASP A 93 -13.30 9.46 12.28
N LEU A 94 -14.11 9.11 11.29
CA LEU A 94 -13.59 8.70 10.00
C LEU A 94 -12.88 9.85 9.27
N GLN A 95 -13.28 11.10 9.48
CA GLN A 95 -12.60 12.26 8.87
C GLN A 95 -11.15 12.35 9.32
N GLN A 96 -10.90 12.26 10.63
CA GLN A 96 -9.53 12.27 11.16
C GLN A 96 -8.73 11.07 10.65
N ALA A 97 -9.33 9.87 10.63
CA ALA A 97 -8.66 8.67 10.12
C ALA A 97 -8.20 8.83 8.66
N LEU A 98 -9.06 9.39 7.78
CA LEU A 98 -8.73 9.63 6.38
C LEU A 98 -7.66 10.72 6.20
N GLN A 99 -7.68 11.77 7.01
CA GLN A 99 -6.64 12.81 7.01
C GLN A 99 -5.28 12.22 7.41
N LEU A 100 -5.24 11.37 8.43
CA LEU A 100 -4.01 10.69 8.84
C LEU A 100 -3.54 9.69 7.79
N LEU A 101 -4.45 8.95 7.15
CA LEU A 101 -4.14 8.09 6.03
C LEU A 101 -3.46 8.87 4.90
N GLN A 102 -4.03 9.99 4.47
CA GLN A 102 -3.43 10.84 3.44
C GLN A 102 -2.03 11.32 3.84
N ARG A 103 -1.88 11.80 5.09
CA ARG A 103 -0.62 12.36 5.59
C ARG A 103 0.50 11.34 5.65
N TYR A 104 0.18 10.11 6.07
CA TYR A 104 1.17 9.08 6.36
C TYR A 104 1.13 7.89 5.38
N TYR A 105 0.46 8.04 4.24
CA TYR A 105 0.30 6.97 3.25
C TYR A 105 1.63 6.36 2.79
N SER A 106 2.67 7.18 2.65
CA SER A 106 4.01 6.74 2.28
C SER A 106 4.66 5.77 3.28
N LEU A 107 4.18 5.70 4.52
CA LEU A 107 4.66 4.71 5.49
C LEU A 107 4.20 3.29 5.14
N VAL A 108 3.07 3.14 4.43
CA VAL A 108 2.58 1.83 3.97
C VAL A 108 3.47 1.24 2.89
N PHE A 109 4.06 2.10 2.06
CA PHE A 109 4.88 1.72 0.91
C PHE A 109 6.37 2.09 1.06
N LYS A 110 6.79 2.52 2.24
CA LYS A 110 8.18 2.91 2.55
C LYS A 110 8.85 3.76 1.46
N GLN A 111 8.10 4.68 0.84
CA GLN A 111 8.60 5.57 -0.22
C GLN A 111 7.81 6.88 -0.26
N THR A 112 8.48 8.02 -0.53
CA THR A 112 7.85 9.35 -0.62
C THR A 112 7.37 9.72 -2.02
N ASN A 113 7.91 9.08 -3.06
CA ASN A 113 7.64 9.42 -4.47
C ASN A 113 6.58 8.56 -5.15
N LEU A 114 5.77 7.84 -4.37
CA LEU A 114 4.61 7.13 -4.90
C LEU A 114 3.52 8.11 -5.35
N GLU A 115 2.67 7.62 -6.26
CA GLU A 115 1.40 8.28 -6.55
C GLU A 115 0.67 8.54 -5.24
N GLN A 116 0.53 9.83 -4.92
CA GLN A 116 -0.01 10.23 -3.62
C GLN A 116 -1.50 9.89 -3.58
N LEU A 117 -1.89 9.25 -2.50
CA LEU A 117 -3.29 9.14 -2.15
C LEU A 117 -3.82 10.55 -1.84
N ASN A 118 -4.86 10.96 -2.54
CA ASN A 118 -5.51 12.25 -2.36
C ASN A 118 -6.90 12.07 -1.76
N VAL A 119 -7.16 12.75 -0.67
CA VAL A 119 -8.49 12.85 -0.07
C VAL A 119 -9.10 14.19 -0.47
N GLN A 120 -10.14 14.13 -1.32
CA GLN A 120 -10.81 15.30 -1.87
C GLN A 120 -12.20 15.41 -1.25
N GLN A 121 -12.49 16.54 -0.61
CA GLN A 121 -13.79 16.80 -0.01
C GLN A 121 -14.60 17.75 -0.90
N PHE A 122 -15.83 17.35 -1.20
CA PHE A 122 -16.83 18.11 -1.95
C PHE A 122 -18.03 18.42 -1.06
N SER A 123 -19.03 19.16 -1.58
CA SER A 123 -20.23 19.51 -0.81
C SER A 123 -20.98 18.31 -0.24
N ASP A 124 -21.10 17.24 -1.02
CA ASP A 124 -21.98 16.10 -0.73
C ASP A 124 -21.24 14.81 -0.45
N TYR A 125 -19.97 14.72 -0.83
CA TYR A 125 -19.18 13.51 -0.71
C TYR A 125 -17.70 13.81 -0.44
N ILE A 126 -17.01 12.79 0.06
CA ILE A 126 -15.56 12.70 0.11
C ILE A 126 -15.10 11.61 -0.85
N GLN A 127 -14.01 11.85 -1.55
CA GLN A 127 -13.43 10.89 -2.48
C GLN A 127 -11.95 10.67 -2.14
N ILE A 128 -11.56 9.41 -2.06
CA ILE A 128 -10.18 9.00 -1.95
C ILE A 128 -9.77 8.55 -3.34
N VAL A 129 -8.71 9.16 -3.88
CA VAL A 129 -8.24 8.93 -5.25
C VAL A 129 -6.74 8.73 -5.25
N TRP A 130 -6.27 7.82 -6.08
CA TRP A 130 -4.87 7.74 -6.49
C TRP A 130 -4.75 7.35 -7.95
N GLY A 131 -3.65 7.75 -8.56
CA GLY A 131 -3.35 7.44 -9.94
C GLY A 131 -3.15 5.94 -10.15
N ALA A 132 -3.22 5.52 -11.39
CA ALA A 132 -2.99 4.15 -11.81
C ALA A 132 -2.01 4.14 -12.99
N SER A 133 -0.75 4.51 -12.73
CA SER A 133 0.29 4.59 -13.77
C SER A 133 0.71 3.21 -14.28
N TYR A 134 0.47 2.15 -13.48
CA TYR A 134 0.97 0.82 -13.78
C TYR A 134 -0.15 -0.22 -13.79
N SER A 135 -0.51 -0.71 -14.99
CA SER A 135 -1.53 -1.76 -15.16
C SER A 135 -1.14 -3.07 -14.48
N ASP A 136 0.15 -3.35 -14.34
CA ASP A 136 0.67 -4.58 -13.76
C ASP A 136 0.48 -4.66 -12.24
N TYR A 137 0.09 -3.55 -11.61
CA TYR A 137 -0.20 -3.49 -10.16
C TYR A 137 -1.69 -3.39 -9.85
N ARG A 138 -2.57 -3.76 -10.79
CA ARG A 138 -4.02 -3.64 -10.60
C ARG A 138 -4.52 -4.35 -9.34
N GLU A 139 -4.01 -5.55 -9.04
CA GLU A 139 -4.38 -6.29 -7.83
C GLU A 139 -3.99 -5.53 -6.55
N MET A 140 -2.91 -4.78 -6.58
CA MET A 140 -2.50 -3.92 -5.45
C MET A 140 -3.47 -2.76 -5.25
N TYR A 141 -3.89 -2.10 -6.33
CA TYR A 141 -4.89 -1.04 -6.26
C TYR A 141 -6.25 -1.57 -5.79
N GLU A 142 -6.69 -2.73 -6.31
CA GLU A 142 -7.91 -3.40 -5.88
C GLU A 142 -7.86 -3.77 -4.39
N LEU A 143 -6.73 -4.34 -3.93
CA LEU A 143 -6.53 -4.69 -2.53
C LEU A 143 -6.56 -3.44 -1.63
N ASN A 144 -5.87 -2.37 -2.03
CA ASN A 144 -5.85 -1.13 -1.25
C ASN A 144 -7.24 -0.51 -1.11
N LEU A 145 -8.04 -0.49 -2.20
CA LEU A 145 -9.44 -0.05 -2.13
C LEU A 145 -10.26 -0.90 -1.17
N ALA A 146 -10.11 -2.22 -1.28
CA ALA A 146 -10.84 -3.16 -0.44
C ALA A 146 -10.43 -3.04 1.03
N LEU A 147 -9.13 -2.83 1.32
CA LEU A 147 -8.62 -2.58 2.67
C LEU A 147 -9.14 -1.27 3.25
N ILE A 148 -9.12 -0.17 2.48
CA ILE A 148 -9.67 1.11 2.94
C ILE A 148 -11.16 0.95 3.28
N PHE A 149 -11.93 0.27 2.44
CA PHE A 149 -13.34 0.02 2.70
C PHE A 149 -13.55 -0.80 3.98
N LYS A 150 -12.87 -1.95 4.11
CA LYS A 150 -13.01 -2.84 5.29
C LYS A 150 -12.56 -2.18 6.58
N ILE A 151 -11.47 -1.43 6.55
CA ILE A 151 -10.97 -0.72 7.73
C ILE A 151 -11.89 0.44 8.10
N SER A 152 -12.44 1.17 7.12
CA SER A 152 -13.47 2.15 7.41
C SER A 152 -14.68 1.53 8.11
N GLN A 153 -15.11 0.31 7.70
CA GLN A 153 -16.16 -0.45 8.39
C GLN A 153 -15.80 -0.81 9.83
N SER A 154 -14.54 -1.18 10.10
CA SER A 154 -14.10 -1.56 11.44
C SER A 154 -13.91 -0.37 12.39
N ILE A 155 -13.74 0.83 11.87
CA ILE A 155 -13.53 2.05 12.66
C ILE A 155 -14.86 2.62 13.16
N VAL A 156 -15.89 2.66 12.30
CA VAL A 156 -17.15 3.32 12.63
C VAL A 156 -18.08 2.42 13.46
N GLN A 157 -18.82 3.03 14.38
CA GLN A 157 -19.71 2.32 15.29
C GLN A 157 -20.99 1.84 14.60
N ASP A 158 -21.48 2.60 13.62
CA ASP A 158 -22.68 2.28 12.87
C ASP A 158 -22.34 1.51 11.61
N ALA A 159 -23.29 0.71 11.11
CA ALA A 159 -23.12 0.00 9.86
C ALA A 159 -22.68 0.97 8.77
N LEU A 160 -21.55 0.67 8.15
CA LEU A 160 -21.01 1.53 7.11
C LEU A 160 -22.02 1.65 5.97
N ILE A 161 -22.37 2.87 5.63
CA ILE A 161 -23.15 3.16 4.42
C ILE A 161 -22.28 2.73 3.23
N PRO A 162 -22.78 1.94 2.29
CA PRO A 162 -22.05 1.56 1.09
C PRO A 162 -21.43 2.78 0.40
N PRO A 163 -20.26 2.66 -0.22
CA PRO A 163 -19.71 3.75 -0.99
C PRO A 163 -20.69 4.15 -2.12
N GLN A 164 -20.72 5.43 -2.43
CA GLN A 164 -21.56 5.94 -3.52
C GLN A 164 -21.01 5.54 -4.89
N MET A 165 -19.69 5.31 -4.98
CA MET A 165 -19.00 4.95 -6.21
C MET A 165 -17.66 4.29 -5.88
N ILE A 166 -17.35 3.26 -6.63
CA ILE A 166 -16.01 2.69 -6.78
C ILE A 166 -15.57 2.89 -8.22
N GLN A 167 -14.33 3.28 -8.40
CA GLN A 167 -13.73 3.45 -9.72
C GLN A 167 -12.44 2.65 -9.81
N PHE A 168 -12.32 1.85 -10.87
CA PHE A 168 -11.11 1.11 -11.21
C PHE A 168 -10.43 1.76 -12.41
N GLY A 169 -9.12 1.95 -12.31
CA GLY A 169 -8.30 2.47 -13.40
C GLY A 169 -8.14 1.50 -14.56
N TYR A 170 -8.27 0.21 -14.29
CA TYR A 170 -8.20 -0.89 -15.26
C TYR A 170 -9.31 -1.90 -14.99
N ALA A 171 -9.72 -2.62 -16.04
CA ALA A 171 -10.61 -3.77 -15.86
C ALA A 171 -9.92 -4.85 -15.01
N PRO A 172 -10.60 -5.39 -13.99
CA PRO A 172 -10.04 -6.46 -13.17
C PRO A 172 -9.87 -7.75 -13.99
N HIS A 173 -8.96 -8.62 -13.59
CA HIS A 173 -8.78 -9.94 -14.21
C HIS A 173 -9.90 -10.93 -13.84
N THR A 174 -10.69 -10.61 -12.83
CA THR A 174 -11.81 -11.43 -12.35
C THR A 174 -13.14 -10.73 -12.65
N ALA A 175 -14.27 -11.44 -12.46
CA ALA A 175 -15.57 -10.89 -12.75
C ALA A 175 -15.92 -9.69 -11.87
N LEU A 176 -16.34 -8.58 -12.48
CA LEU A 176 -16.68 -7.31 -11.85
C LEU A 176 -17.77 -7.47 -10.77
N TYR A 177 -18.73 -8.35 -11.00
CA TYR A 177 -19.82 -8.67 -10.09
C TYR A 177 -19.35 -9.00 -8.66
N HIS A 178 -18.16 -9.62 -8.47
CA HIS A 178 -17.64 -9.90 -7.13
C HIS A 178 -17.32 -8.63 -6.35
N PHE A 179 -16.76 -7.64 -7.02
CA PHE A 179 -16.46 -6.34 -6.45
C PHE A 179 -17.71 -5.54 -6.17
N GLU A 180 -18.69 -5.53 -7.11
CA GLU A 180 -19.98 -4.86 -6.91
C GLU A 180 -20.74 -5.42 -5.71
N LYS A 181 -20.71 -6.75 -5.55
CA LYS A 181 -21.30 -7.42 -4.39
C LYS A 181 -20.58 -7.06 -3.08
N PHE A 182 -19.24 -6.98 -3.11
CA PHE A 182 -18.43 -6.66 -1.93
C PHE A 182 -18.66 -5.22 -1.45
N TYR A 183 -18.66 -4.26 -2.36
CA TYR A 183 -18.83 -2.85 -2.02
C TYR A 183 -20.30 -2.44 -1.85
N GLY A 184 -21.22 -3.19 -2.42
CA GLY A 184 -22.65 -2.85 -2.42
C GLY A 184 -23.00 -1.69 -3.35
N CYS A 185 -22.17 -1.39 -4.34
CA CYS A 185 -22.38 -0.33 -5.33
C CYS A 185 -21.82 -0.71 -6.70
N PRO A 186 -22.28 -0.07 -7.80
CA PRO A 186 -21.70 -0.25 -9.12
C PRO A 186 -20.24 0.20 -9.18
N ILE A 187 -19.46 -0.46 -10.06
CA ILE A 187 -18.06 -0.12 -10.31
C ILE A 187 -17.94 0.54 -11.68
N GLN A 188 -17.30 1.69 -11.70
CA GLN A 188 -16.94 2.39 -12.92
C GLN A 188 -15.50 2.04 -13.30
N ILE A 189 -15.29 1.70 -14.58
CA ILE A 189 -13.95 1.50 -15.13
C ILE A 189 -13.59 2.74 -15.93
N GLN A 190 -12.56 3.45 -15.49
CA GLN A 190 -12.07 4.64 -16.14
C GLN A 190 -10.55 4.70 -16.03
N ALA A 191 -9.87 4.68 -17.15
CA ALA A 191 -8.41 4.68 -17.21
C ALA A 191 -7.77 5.81 -16.40
N GLY A 192 -6.67 5.50 -15.73
CA GLY A 192 -5.79 6.47 -15.11
C GLY A 192 -5.98 6.70 -13.61
N GLN A 193 -7.03 6.17 -12.97
CA GLN A 193 -7.20 6.34 -11.52
C GLN A 193 -8.03 5.24 -10.85
N TYR A 194 -7.77 5.02 -9.57
CA TYR A 194 -8.63 4.27 -8.66
C TYR A 194 -9.27 5.23 -7.66
N ALA A 195 -10.55 5.02 -7.33
CA ALA A 195 -11.23 5.88 -6.38
C ALA A 195 -12.32 5.15 -5.59
N ILE A 196 -12.53 5.62 -4.35
CA ILE A 196 -13.69 5.28 -3.52
C ILE A 196 -14.34 6.58 -3.05
N ARG A 197 -15.66 6.66 -3.17
CA ARG A 197 -16.45 7.83 -2.80
C ARG A 197 -17.47 7.47 -1.72
N PHE A 198 -17.45 8.25 -0.65
CA PHE A 198 -18.41 8.14 0.44
C PHE A 198 -19.24 9.42 0.57
N SER A 199 -20.47 9.29 1.09
CA SER A 199 -21.25 10.45 1.52
C SER A 199 -20.54 11.18 2.67
N ASN A 200 -20.60 12.51 2.70
CA ASN A 200 -20.08 13.31 3.80
C ASN A 200 -20.72 12.99 5.16
N GLN A 201 -21.89 12.37 5.17
CA GLN A 201 -22.57 11.95 6.40
C GLN A 201 -21.74 10.96 7.23
N ILE A 202 -20.90 10.13 6.57
CA ILE A 202 -20.07 9.14 7.25
C ILE A 202 -18.86 9.75 7.94
N LEU A 203 -18.42 10.95 7.56
CA LEU A 203 -17.18 11.55 8.06
C LEU A 203 -17.18 11.77 9.57
N LYS A 204 -18.36 12.11 10.13
CA LYS A 204 -18.54 12.34 11.57
C LYS A 204 -18.94 11.08 12.34
N ALA A 205 -18.95 9.93 11.66
CA ALA A 205 -19.18 8.66 12.34
C ALA A 205 -18.02 8.41 13.32
N LYS A 206 -18.39 8.27 14.59
CA LYS A 206 -17.40 8.12 15.68
C LYS A 206 -16.68 6.79 15.58
N SER A 207 -15.41 6.80 15.87
CA SER A 207 -14.61 5.58 16.00
C SER A 207 -15.01 4.83 17.28
N ILE A 208 -15.08 3.51 17.17
CA ILE A 208 -15.38 2.60 18.29
C ILE A 208 -14.27 2.64 19.36
N ALA A 209 -13.04 2.81 18.92
CA ALA A 209 -11.84 2.75 19.75
C ALA A 209 -11.12 4.09 19.84
N ALA A 210 -11.85 5.22 19.73
CA ALA A 210 -11.28 6.56 19.79
C ALA A 210 -10.47 6.77 21.08
N ASP A 211 -9.18 7.07 20.92
CA ASP A 211 -8.26 7.41 22.01
C ASP A 211 -7.29 8.51 21.53
N GLN A 212 -7.59 9.74 21.91
CA GLN A 212 -6.80 10.89 21.45
C GLN A 212 -5.39 10.94 22.04
N GLN A 213 -5.18 10.42 23.25
CA GLN A 213 -3.85 10.41 23.85
C GLN A 213 -2.95 9.41 23.10
N LEU A 214 -3.46 8.20 22.89
CA LEU A 214 -2.76 7.20 22.10
C LEU A 214 -2.56 7.65 20.65
N ASN A 215 -3.57 8.25 20.00
CA ASN A 215 -3.47 8.79 18.66
C ASN A 215 -2.38 9.85 18.53
N HIS A 216 -2.22 10.72 19.53
CA HIS A 216 -1.16 11.71 19.56
C HIS A 216 0.24 11.07 19.62
N VAL A 217 0.44 10.07 20.48
CA VAL A 217 1.70 9.32 20.58
C VAL A 217 2.04 8.63 19.25
N LEU A 218 1.07 7.93 18.67
CA LEU A 218 1.22 7.24 17.39
C LEU A 218 1.49 8.22 16.23
N SER A 219 0.84 9.38 16.22
CA SER A 219 1.09 10.43 15.22
C SER A 219 2.51 10.99 15.32
N THR A 220 3.04 11.14 16.53
CA THR A 220 4.43 11.55 16.75
C THR A 220 5.40 10.50 16.20
N GLN A 221 5.16 9.24 16.47
CA GLN A 221 5.94 8.12 15.94
C GLN A 221 5.86 8.06 14.40
N ALA A 222 4.66 8.23 13.82
CA ALA A 222 4.48 8.26 12.38
C ALA A 222 5.26 9.41 11.72
N GLN A 223 5.25 10.59 12.34
CA GLN A 223 6.02 11.73 11.83
C GLN A 223 7.53 11.49 11.88
N GLN A 224 8.03 10.87 12.95
CA GLN A 224 9.45 10.49 13.05
C GLN A 224 9.84 9.47 11.96
N SER A 225 9.01 8.45 11.74
CA SER A 225 9.23 7.45 10.69
C SER A 225 9.21 8.08 9.29
N LEU A 226 8.29 9.01 9.02
CA LEU A 226 8.21 9.75 7.77
C LEU A 226 9.48 10.58 7.52
N ASN A 227 9.96 11.29 8.54
CA ASN A 227 11.18 12.08 8.46
C ASN A 227 12.42 11.19 8.20
N SER A 228 12.46 9.98 8.77
CA SER A 228 13.55 9.02 8.54
C SER A 228 13.56 8.53 7.09
N ILE A 229 12.40 8.22 6.51
CA ILE A 229 12.28 7.83 5.10
C ILE A 229 12.75 8.97 4.19
N ALA A 230 12.26 10.19 4.40
CA ALA A 230 12.65 11.37 3.62
C ALA A 230 14.16 11.64 3.70
N SER A 231 14.76 11.53 4.88
CA SER A 231 16.21 11.70 5.08
C SER A 231 17.02 10.65 4.32
N PHE A 232 16.60 9.40 4.34
CA PHE A 232 17.23 8.31 3.62
C PHE A 232 17.14 8.50 2.08
N GLU A 233 15.99 8.93 1.56
CA GLU A 233 15.83 9.23 0.13
C GLU A 233 16.73 10.39 -0.33
N ILE A 234 16.84 11.46 0.48
CA ILE A 234 17.73 12.58 0.18
C ILE A 234 19.19 12.10 0.11
N GLN A 235 19.63 11.29 1.08
CA GLN A 235 21.00 10.74 1.09
C GLN A 235 21.24 9.86 -0.14
N GLN A 236 20.30 8.99 -0.51
CA GLN A 236 20.41 8.17 -1.71
C GLN A 236 20.46 9.01 -3.00
N GLN A 237 19.67 10.06 -3.09
CA GLN A 237 19.68 10.97 -4.24
C GLN A 237 21.01 11.70 -4.37
N GLN A 238 21.57 12.22 -3.27
CA GLN A 238 22.88 12.85 -3.24
C GLN A 238 23.99 11.88 -3.64
N PHE A 239 23.93 10.64 -3.16
CA PHE A 239 24.88 9.60 -3.54
C PHE A 239 24.83 9.27 -5.03
N ARG A 240 23.63 9.13 -5.61
CA ARG A 240 23.45 8.93 -7.04
C ARG A 240 23.99 10.08 -7.88
N GLN A 241 23.72 11.33 -7.47
CA GLN A 241 24.26 12.51 -8.14
C GLN A 241 25.79 12.53 -8.13
N LYS A 242 26.43 12.17 -6.99
CA LYS A 242 27.88 12.04 -6.91
C LYS A 242 28.42 10.98 -7.89
N ILE A 243 27.78 9.80 -7.95
CA ILE A 243 28.17 8.75 -8.90
C ILE A 243 28.06 9.25 -10.32
N GLN A 244 26.92 9.85 -10.70
CA GLN A 244 26.67 10.37 -12.03
C GLN A 244 27.71 11.43 -12.42
N THR A 245 28.00 12.38 -11.54
CA THR A 245 29.03 13.42 -11.77
C THR A 245 30.41 12.80 -11.99
N HIS A 246 30.79 11.77 -11.23
CA HIS A 246 32.07 11.09 -11.42
C HIS A 246 32.14 10.29 -12.71
N ILE A 247 31.04 9.67 -13.15
CA ILE A 247 30.96 9.00 -14.44
C ILE A 247 31.10 10.00 -15.59
N GLU A 248 30.36 11.12 -15.53
CA GLU A 248 30.43 12.18 -16.53
C GLU A 248 31.83 12.79 -16.62
N GLN A 249 32.49 13.05 -15.48
CA GLN A 249 33.88 13.54 -15.45
C GLN A 249 34.88 12.53 -16.04
N GLY A 250 34.74 11.24 -15.70
CA GLY A 250 35.58 10.18 -16.25
C GLY A 250 35.42 10.02 -17.76
N LEU A 251 34.17 10.12 -18.28
CA LEU A 251 33.90 10.09 -19.71
C LEU A 251 34.51 11.29 -20.44
N LEU A 252 34.42 12.49 -19.86
CA LEU A 252 35.03 13.70 -20.43
C LEU A 252 36.56 13.64 -20.44
N GLN A 253 37.18 12.94 -19.50
CA GLN A 253 38.64 12.78 -19.40
C GLN A 253 39.15 11.55 -20.15
N GLN A 254 38.27 10.79 -20.86
CA GLN A 254 38.60 9.53 -21.52
C GLN A 254 39.28 8.50 -20.61
N GLU A 255 38.93 8.52 -19.31
CA GLU A 255 39.45 7.56 -18.34
C GLU A 255 38.63 6.25 -18.39
N GLU A 256 39.29 5.14 -18.10
CA GLU A 256 38.64 3.82 -18.03
C GLU A 256 37.69 3.78 -16.81
N LEU A 257 36.38 3.72 -17.06
CA LEU A 257 35.36 3.72 -16.02
C LEU A 257 35.16 2.32 -15.44
N LEU A 258 36.09 1.87 -14.64
CA LEU A 258 35.96 0.65 -13.86
C LEU A 258 35.20 0.93 -12.56
N LEU A 259 34.37 -0.03 -12.08
CA LEU A 259 33.68 0.07 -10.80
C LEU A 259 34.62 0.40 -9.64
N SER A 260 35.87 -0.14 -9.67
CA SER A 260 36.94 0.15 -8.73
C SER A 260 37.43 1.60 -8.74
N TYR A 261 37.38 2.27 -9.89
CA TYR A 261 37.74 3.68 -10.07
C TYR A 261 36.68 4.59 -9.44
N VAL A 262 35.39 4.33 -9.73
CA VAL A 262 34.28 5.09 -9.14
C VAL A 262 34.23 4.91 -7.62
N ALA A 263 34.44 3.69 -7.11
CA ALA A 263 34.44 3.40 -5.68
C ALA A 263 35.55 4.16 -4.93
N LYS A 264 36.76 4.28 -5.53
CA LYS A 264 37.91 5.02 -4.94
C LYS A 264 37.67 6.53 -4.79
N ARG A 265 36.83 7.13 -5.63
CA ARG A 265 36.55 8.60 -5.61
C ARG A 265 35.31 8.96 -4.76
N LEU A 266 34.56 7.97 -4.29
CA LEU A 266 33.39 8.17 -3.43
C LEU A 266 33.74 8.18 -1.92
N HIS A 267 34.95 7.75 -1.58
CA HIS A 267 35.56 7.89 -0.26
C HIS A 267 36.41 9.15 -0.20
#